data_c9adc7544a6788a04d546885bf0245a6
#
_entry.id   c9adc7544a6788a04d546885bf0245a6
#
_cell.length_a   1.000
_cell.length_b   1.000
_cell.length_c   1.000
_cell.angle_alpha   90.00
_cell.angle_beta   90.00
_cell.angle_gamma   90.00
#
_symmetry.space_group_name_H-M   'P 1'
#
loop_
_entity.id
_entity.type
_entity.pdbx_description
1 polymer ?
#
loop_
_entity_poly.entity_id
_entity_poly.type
_entity_poly.pdbx_seq_one_letter_code
_entity_poly.pdbx_strand_id
1 'polypeptide(L)'
;MATFQINGMDNYMQGARVSLMRRDADGMPVLDVDMERMTSLVEKVYALCFENPGCYVAEGTEGSIAFTAFKEDRALYTTMSMSNVRGDLAEMESDFGILPYPKLDETQSQYGTRVQDSLTLFSVPIDCRKVDISGAVMEAIAAENYRRVTPTVYDVAMKKKYSRDPESAAMIDLIQQSVLINFESIYNESIGNPWFIMRFMMGAKSKDFASYWAKEQGKVEKALQKAVEQIREMDT
;
A
#
# COMPACT_ATOMS: atom_id res chain seq x y z
N MET A 1 5.69 -8.13 -21.85
CA MET A 1 6.52 -7.32 -20.94
C MET A 1 5.70 -6.99 -19.71
N ALA A 2 6.30 -6.92 -18.54
CA ALA A 2 5.68 -6.34 -17.34
C ALA A 2 6.27 -4.95 -17.09
N THR A 3 5.45 -4.01 -16.64
CA THR A 3 5.90 -2.64 -16.35
C THR A 3 5.52 -2.26 -14.93
N PHE A 4 6.48 -1.76 -14.18
CA PHE A 4 6.28 -1.34 -12.80
C PHE A 4 6.79 0.07 -12.57
N GLN A 5 6.23 0.74 -11.56
CA GLN A 5 6.78 1.99 -11.03
C GLN A 5 7.55 1.72 -9.75
N ILE A 6 8.68 2.39 -9.57
CA ILE A 6 9.49 2.25 -8.35
C ILE A 6 8.69 2.58 -7.08
N ASN A 7 7.82 3.59 -7.14
CA ASN A 7 6.94 3.98 -6.03
C ASN A 7 5.85 2.93 -5.72
N GLY A 8 5.56 2.02 -6.65
CA GLY A 8 4.63 0.92 -6.45
C GLY A 8 5.23 -0.28 -5.72
N MET A 9 6.56 -0.30 -5.50
CA MET A 9 7.24 -1.43 -4.88
C MET A 9 6.83 -1.64 -3.42
N ASP A 10 6.47 -0.57 -2.70
CA ASP A 10 6.02 -0.68 -1.31
C ASP A 10 4.75 -1.53 -1.16
N ASN A 11 3.92 -1.63 -2.21
CA ASN A 11 2.71 -2.43 -2.21
C ASN A 11 3.00 -3.93 -2.05
N TYR A 12 4.19 -4.40 -2.41
CA TYR A 12 4.59 -5.79 -2.23
C TYR A 12 4.71 -6.18 -0.75
N MET A 13 5.08 -5.24 0.14
CA MET A 13 5.06 -5.49 1.59
C MET A 13 3.65 -5.79 2.09
N GLN A 14 2.67 -5.00 1.65
CA GLN A 14 1.27 -5.25 2.02
C GLN A 14 0.72 -6.53 1.36
N GLY A 15 0.99 -6.73 0.08
CA GLY A 15 0.61 -7.97 -0.62
C GLY A 15 1.13 -9.20 0.11
N ALA A 16 2.39 -9.16 0.54
CA ALA A 16 3.04 -10.21 1.32
C ALA A 16 2.61 -10.25 2.80
N ARG A 17 1.83 -9.26 3.26
CA ARG A 17 1.45 -9.06 4.68
C ARG A 17 2.67 -9.04 5.61
N VAL A 18 3.75 -8.43 5.17
CA VAL A 18 4.94 -8.21 5.98
C VAL A 18 4.86 -6.84 6.62
N SER A 19 4.99 -6.78 7.95
CA SER A 19 5.09 -5.57 8.76
C SER A 19 6.44 -5.55 9.45
N LEU A 20 6.94 -4.36 9.74
CA LEU A 20 8.16 -4.15 10.51
C LEU A 20 7.87 -3.96 11.99
N MET A 21 6.59 -3.86 12.34
CA MET A 21 6.13 -3.53 13.67
C MET A 21 4.99 -4.44 14.10
N ARG A 22 4.88 -4.64 15.41
CA ARG A 22 3.70 -5.23 16.03
C ARG A 22 3.26 -4.38 17.23
N ARG A 23 2.09 -4.65 17.77
CA ARG A 23 1.68 -4.10 19.05
C ARG A 23 2.22 -4.96 20.19
N ASP A 24 2.73 -4.32 21.23
CA ASP A 24 3.08 -4.99 22.50
C ASP A 24 1.82 -5.29 23.34
N ALA A 25 2.02 -5.73 24.58
CA ALA A 25 0.93 -6.05 25.51
C ALA A 25 0.09 -4.83 25.90
N ASP A 26 0.66 -3.65 25.86
CA ASP A 26 0.00 -2.37 26.17
C ASP A 26 -0.61 -1.72 24.94
N GLY A 27 -0.53 -2.39 23.77
CA GLY A 27 -1.04 -1.89 22.49
C GLY A 27 -0.12 -0.93 21.76
N MET A 28 1.08 -0.65 22.30
CA MET A 28 2.05 0.26 21.71
C MET A 28 2.83 -0.40 20.58
N PRO A 29 3.22 0.36 19.54
CA PRO A 29 4.02 -0.17 18.45
C PRO A 29 5.47 -0.42 18.90
N VAL A 30 5.97 -1.61 18.55
CA VAL A 30 7.36 -2.01 18.75
C VAL A 30 7.92 -2.63 17.49
N LEU A 31 9.22 -2.48 17.24
CA LEU A 31 9.89 -3.15 16.12
C LEU A 31 9.84 -4.67 16.31
N ASP A 32 9.42 -5.35 15.25
CA ASP A 32 9.35 -6.80 15.18
C ASP A 32 9.50 -7.25 13.73
N VAL A 33 10.74 -7.29 13.27
CA VAL A 33 11.06 -7.55 11.87
C VAL A 33 11.34 -9.01 11.66
N ASP A 34 10.46 -9.66 10.88
CA ASP A 34 10.75 -11.00 10.36
C ASP A 34 11.79 -10.89 9.24
N MET A 35 13.05 -11.09 9.62
CA MET A 35 14.20 -10.96 8.72
C MET A 35 14.17 -11.95 7.56
N GLU A 36 13.67 -13.16 7.79
CA GLU A 36 13.59 -14.22 6.78
C GLU A 36 12.52 -13.85 5.72
N ARG A 37 11.34 -13.48 6.16
CA ARG A 37 10.26 -13.07 5.25
C ARG A 37 10.59 -11.81 4.47
N MET A 38 11.21 -10.81 5.13
CA MET A 38 11.65 -9.58 4.44
C MET A 38 12.73 -9.87 3.41
N THR A 39 13.74 -10.67 3.74
CA THR A 39 14.78 -11.06 2.78
C THR A 39 14.17 -11.80 1.59
N SER A 40 13.32 -12.79 1.84
CA SER A 40 12.62 -13.53 0.78
C SER A 40 11.78 -12.61 -0.12
N LEU A 41 11.06 -11.65 0.47
CA LEU A 41 10.27 -10.67 -0.28
C LEU A 41 11.15 -9.81 -1.20
N VAL A 42 12.22 -9.26 -0.62
CA VAL A 42 13.17 -8.40 -1.37
C VAL A 42 13.81 -9.15 -2.53
N GLU A 43 14.27 -10.38 -2.30
CA GLU A 43 14.88 -11.23 -3.32
C GLU A 43 13.91 -11.56 -4.46
N LYS A 44 12.66 -11.92 -4.13
CA LYS A 44 11.62 -12.24 -5.13
C LYS A 44 11.27 -11.01 -5.99
N VAL A 45 11.08 -9.85 -5.36
CA VAL A 45 10.76 -8.61 -6.08
C VAL A 45 11.96 -8.15 -6.90
N TYR A 46 13.18 -8.28 -6.39
CA TYR A 46 14.40 -7.99 -7.14
C TYR A 46 14.52 -8.88 -8.39
N ALA A 47 14.34 -10.18 -8.23
CA ALA A 47 14.38 -11.12 -9.35
C ALA A 47 13.31 -10.80 -10.41
N LEU A 48 12.08 -10.48 -9.97
CA LEU A 48 11.00 -10.04 -10.86
C LEU A 48 11.38 -8.80 -11.66
N CYS A 49 11.97 -7.81 -11.00
CA CYS A 49 12.24 -6.50 -11.58
C CYS A 49 13.52 -6.45 -12.43
N PHE A 50 14.57 -7.13 -12.01
CA PHE A 50 15.91 -6.93 -12.57
C PHE A 50 16.60 -8.20 -13.12
N GLU A 51 16.14 -9.39 -12.73
CA GLU A 51 16.65 -10.65 -13.28
C GLU A 51 15.72 -11.21 -14.38
N ASN A 52 14.57 -10.58 -14.60
CA ASN A 52 13.61 -10.93 -15.66
C ASN A 52 13.75 -9.96 -16.85
N PRO A 53 14.23 -10.40 -18.02
CA PRO A 53 14.40 -9.53 -19.20
C PRO A 53 13.07 -9.00 -19.77
N GLY A 54 11.94 -9.58 -19.37
CA GLY A 54 10.60 -9.13 -19.74
C GLY A 54 10.02 -8.07 -18.82
N CYS A 55 10.81 -7.51 -17.89
CA CYS A 55 10.37 -6.50 -16.95
C CYS A 55 11.00 -5.12 -17.24
N TYR A 56 10.22 -4.06 -17.09
CA TYR A 56 10.69 -2.68 -17.10
C TYR A 56 10.24 -1.98 -15.81
N VAL A 57 11.18 -1.39 -15.10
CA VAL A 57 10.93 -0.60 -13.89
C VAL A 57 11.15 0.87 -14.20
N ALA A 58 10.08 1.66 -14.16
CA ALA A 58 10.12 3.10 -14.37
C ALA A 58 10.55 3.83 -13.10
N GLU A 59 11.52 4.73 -13.22
CA GLU A 59 12.06 5.52 -12.13
C GLU A 59 11.61 6.99 -12.24
N GLY A 60 11.40 7.65 -11.10
CA GLY A 60 11.13 9.09 -11.03
C GLY A 60 9.95 9.54 -11.90
N THR A 61 10.22 10.49 -12.82
CA THR A 61 9.23 11.08 -13.72
C THR A 61 8.79 10.13 -14.86
N GLU A 62 9.47 9.00 -15.04
CA GLU A 62 9.15 8.01 -16.07
C GLU A 62 7.94 7.13 -15.71
N GLY A 63 7.34 7.32 -14.53
CA GLY A 63 6.19 6.54 -14.09
C GLY A 63 5.04 6.48 -15.09
N SER A 64 4.84 7.55 -15.86
CA SER A 64 3.85 7.59 -16.94
C SER A 64 4.17 6.62 -18.10
N ILE A 65 5.44 6.29 -18.33
CA ILE A 65 5.87 5.36 -19.40
C ILE A 65 5.33 3.95 -19.11
N ALA A 66 5.35 3.51 -17.86
CA ALA A 66 4.82 2.21 -17.47
C ALA A 66 3.31 2.10 -17.79
N PHE A 67 2.55 3.14 -17.47
CA PHE A 67 1.11 3.20 -17.76
C PHE A 67 0.83 3.29 -19.26
N THR A 68 1.57 4.12 -19.97
CA THR A 68 1.45 4.26 -21.42
C THR A 68 1.73 2.94 -22.13
N ALA A 69 2.77 2.22 -21.73
CA ALA A 69 3.08 0.91 -22.31
C ALA A 69 1.95 -0.11 -22.14
N PHE A 70 1.26 -0.10 -20.99
CA PHE A 70 0.10 -0.96 -20.77
C PHE A 70 -1.09 -0.52 -21.61
N LYS A 71 -1.40 0.78 -21.64
CA LYS A 71 -2.52 1.34 -22.46
C LYS A 71 -2.35 1.11 -23.97
N GLU A 72 -1.13 0.98 -24.43
CA GLU A 72 -0.77 0.73 -25.83
C GLU A 72 -0.55 -0.77 -26.13
N ASP A 73 -1.03 -1.67 -25.28
CA ASP A 73 -0.92 -3.14 -25.44
C ASP A 73 0.53 -3.66 -25.57
N ARG A 74 1.51 -2.88 -25.11
CA ARG A 74 2.93 -3.26 -25.12
C ARG A 74 3.38 -3.96 -23.83
N ALA A 75 2.55 -3.92 -22.79
CA ALA A 75 2.79 -4.59 -21.53
C ALA A 75 1.63 -5.51 -21.17
N LEU A 76 1.93 -6.73 -20.71
CA LEU A 76 0.95 -7.70 -20.25
C LEU A 76 0.50 -7.42 -18.80
N TYR A 77 1.39 -6.89 -17.97
CA TYR A 77 1.14 -6.54 -16.58
C TYR A 77 1.66 -5.15 -16.27
N THR A 78 0.92 -4.44 -15.42
CA THR A 78 1.37 -3.19 -14.80
C THR A 78 0.81 -3.10 -13.39
N THR A 79 1.44 -2.29 -12.53
CA THR A 79 0.94 -2.00 -11.19
C THR A 79 0.35 -0.60 -11.13
N MET A 80 -0.88 -0.50 -10.66
CA MET A 80 -1.63 0.76 -10.58
C MET A 80 -2.46 0.83 -9.29
N SER A 81 -2.92 2.02 -8.96
CA SER A 81 -3.98 2.19 -7.96
C SER A 81 -5.36 1.97 -8.56
N MET A 82 -6.34 1.63 -7.73
CA MET A 82 -7.73 1.49 -8.18
C MET A 82 -8.31 2.80 -8.76
N SER A 83 -7.77 3.96 -8.38
CA SER A 83 -8.15 5.24 -8.99
C SER A 83 -7.76 5.34 -10.46
N ASN A 84 -6.65 4.73 -10.89
CA ASN A 84 -6.21 4.73 -12.29
C ASN A 84 -7.19 3.97 -13.20
N VAL A 85 -7.87 2.95 -12.68
CA VAL A 85 -8.90 2.21 -13.43
C VAL A 85 -10.02 3.14 -13.88
N ARG A 86 -10.43 4.08 -13.00
CA ARG A 86 -11.48 5.07 -13.32
C ARG A 86 -10.98 6.23 -14.19
N GLY A 87 -9.71 6.55 -14.09
CA GLY A 87 -9.09 7.65 -14.81
C GLY A 87 -8.36 7.15 -16.06
N ASP A 88 -7.14 6.69 -15.88
CA ASP A 88 -6.22 6.41 -16.98
C ASP A 88 -6.66 5.27 -17.89
N LEU A 89 -7.33 4.23 -17.35
CA LEU A 89 -7.77 3.06 -18.11
C LEU A 89 -9.24 3.13 -18.56
N ALA A 90 -9.99 4.17 -18.19
CA ALA A 90 -11.41 4.28 -18.51
C ALA A 90 -11.69 4.28 -20.02
N GLU A 91 -10.76 4.83 -20.81
CA GLU A 91 -10.85 4.97 -22.27
C GLU A 91 -9.99 3.94 -23.02
N MET A 92 -9.41 2.96 -22.31
CA MET A 92 -8.63 1.92 -22.97
C MET A 92 -9.55 1.04 -23.83
N GLU A 93 -9.16 0.83 -25.09
CA GLU A 93 -9.96 0.04 -26.04
C GLU A 93 -9.84 -1.46 -25.76
N SER A 94 -8.64 -1.92 -25.43
CA SER A 94 -8.37 -3.32 -25.11
C SER A 94 -8.92 -3.72 -23.74
N ASP A 95 -9.40 -4.96 -23.63
CA ASP A 95 -9.84 -5.51 -22.35
C ASP A 95 -8.66 -5.80 -21.42
N PHE A 96 -8.87 -5.56 -20.14
CA PHE A 96 -7.88 -5.83 -19.10
C PHE A 96 -8.54 -6.45 -17.87
N GLY A 97 -7.79 -7.30 -17.17
CA GLY A 97 -8.18 -7.89 -15.89
C GLY A 97 -7.57 -7.13 -14.70
N ILE A 98 -8.17 -7.29 -13.53
CA ILE A 98 -7.70 -6.72 -12.28
C ILE A 98 -7.32 -7.86 -11.34
N LEU A 99 -6.13 -7.77 -10.74
CA LEU A 99 -5.59 -8.75 -9.80
C LEU A 99 -5.10 -8.04 -8.53
N PRO A 100 -5.24 -8.67 -7.34
CA PRO A 100 -4.57 -8.18 -6.14
C PRO A 100 -3.05 -8.34 -6.27
N TYR A 101 -2.29 -7.62 -5.44
CA TYR A 101 -0.87 -7.90 -5.28
C TYR A 101 -0.65 -9.34 -4.82
N PRO A 102 0.40 -10.02 -5.30
CA PRO A 102 0.62 -11.43 -5.00
C PRO A 102 0.94 -11.63 -3.51
N LYS A 103 0.60 -12.81 -3.01
CA LYS A 103 1.08 -13.31 -1.73
C LYS A 103 2.58 -13.61 -1.83
N LEU A 104 3.28 -13.60 -0.70
CA LEU A 104 4.69 -13.96 -0.66
C LEU A 104 4.91 -15.43 -1.03
N ASP A 105 4.06 -16.31 -0.51
CA ASP A 105 4.14 -17.75 -0.67
C ASP A 105 2.77 -18.41 -0.41
N GLU A 106 2.72 -19.74 -0.58
CA GLU A 106 1.50 -20.53 -0.39
C GLU A 106 1.07 -20.65 1.08
N THR A 107 1.95 -20.38 2.02
CA THR A 107 1.61 -20.42 3.46
C THR A 107 0.80 -19.21 3.90
N GLN A 108 0.87 -18.14 3.13
CA GLN A 108 0.10 -16.93 3.41
C GLN A 108 -1.38 -17.15 3.10
N SER A 109 -2.23 -17.15 4.14
CA SER A 109 -3.67 -17.43 4.00
C SER A 109 -4.45 -16.30 3.32
N GLN A 110 -4.12 -15.04 3.60
CA GLN A 110 -4.88 -13.87 3.16
C GLN A 110 -4.06 -12.95 2.25
N TYR A 111 -4.73 -12.28 1.33
CA TYR A 111 -4.15 -11.18 0.57
C TYR A 111 -3.98 -9.93 1.46
N GLY A 112 -3.17 -8.99 1.00
CA GLY A 112 -3.01 -7.68 1.61
C GLY A 112 -3.07 -6.58 0.55
N THR A 113 -3.79 -5.51 0.86
CA THR A 113 -3.93 -4.34 -0.02
C THR A 113 -3.52 -3.08 0.73
N ARG A 114 -2.65 -2.30 0.11
CA ARG A 114 -2.20 -1.02 0.63
C ARG A 114 -3.23 0.08 0.37
N VAL A 115 -3.45 0.93 1.38
CA VAL A 115 -4.03 2.26 1.18
C VAL A 115 -2.90 3.24 0.87
N GLN A 116 -3.10 4.11 -0.11
CA GLN A 116 -2.11 5.15 -0.43
C GLN A 116 -1.89 6.09 0.76
N ASP A 117 -0.67 6.60 0.89
CA ASP A 117 -0.24 7.58 1.89
C ASP A 117 -0.88 8.98 1.69
N SER A 118 -1.45 9.25 0.52
CA SER A 118 -2.19 10.48 0.20
C SER A 118 -3.68 10.43 0.52
N LEU A 119 -4.09 9.60 1.49
CA LEU A 119 -5.49 9.50 1.91
C LEU A 119 -5.94 10.76 2.67
N THR A 120 -7.22 11.12 2.53
CA THR A 120 -7.81 12.21 3.29
C THR A 120 -8.17 11.75 4.69
N LEU A 121 -7.69 12.46 5.69
CA LEU A 121 -8.03 12.25 7.10
C LEU A 121 -8.87 13.42 7.62
N PHE A 122 -9.82 13.10 8.48
CA PHE A 122 -10.58 14.11 9.24
C PHE A 122 -9.99 14.20 10.65
N SER A 123 -9.84 15.41 11.15
CA SER A 123 -9.39 15.65 12.52
C SER A 123 -10.23 16.70 13.19
N VAL A 124 -10.33 16.63 14.52
CA VAL A 124 -10.96 17.66 15.36
C VAL A 124 -9.83 18.42 16.05
N PRO A 125 -9.77 19.77 15.90
CA PRO A 125 -8.77 20.57 16.59
C PRO A 125 -8.86 20.44 18.11
N ILE A 126 -7.71 20.49 18.81
CA ILE A 126 -7.64 20.32 20.26
C ILE A 126 -8.42 21.41 21.04
N ASP A 127 -8.57 22.59 20.46
CA ASP A 127 -9.33 23.71 21.02
C ASP A 127 -10.83 23.70 20.67
N CYS A 128 -11.31 22.63 20.05
CA CYS A 128 -12.71 22.49 19.70
C CYS A 128 -13.59 22.45 20.96
N ARG A 129 -14.49 23.43 21.11
CA ARG A 129 -15.41 23.52 22.25
C ARG A 129 -16.63 22.60 22.16
N LYS A 130 -16.85 21.97 21.01
CA LYS A 130 -18.04 21.14 20.73
C LYS A 130 -17.61 19.76 20.19
N VAL A 131 -16.68 19.12 20.91
CA VAL A 131 -16.09 17.83 20.48
C VAL A 131 -17.16 16.77 20.21
N ASP A 132 -18.17 16.64 21.10
CA ASP A 132 -19.24 15.67 20.98
C ASP A 132 -20.07 15.89 19.69
N ILE A 133 -20.35 17.16 19.34
CA ILE A 133 -21.06 17.47 18.11
C ILE A 133 -20.19 17.17 16.89
N SER A 134 -18.92 17.51 16.94
CA SER A 134 -17.98 17.23 15.86
C SER A 134 -17.85 15.72 15.65
N GLY A 135 -17.71 14.94 16.74
CA GLY A 135 -17.68 13.47 16.69
C GLY A 135 -18.96 12.87 16.09
N ALA A 136 -20.14 13.34 16.54
CA ALA A 136 -21.42 12.88 16.01
C ALA A 136 -21.57 13.16 14.51
N VAL A 137 -21.10 14.33 14.03
CA VAL A 137 -21.13 14.68 12.60
C VAL A 137 -20.16 13.78 11.82
N MET A 138 -18.95 13.56 12.31
CA MET A 138 -17.99 12.67 11.67
C MET A 138 -18.50 11.24 11.58
N GLU A 139 -19.12 10.73 12.65
CA GLU A 139 -19.74 9.39 12.66
C GLU A 139 -20.88 9.31 11.65
N ALA A 140 -21.76 10.33 11.58
CA ALA A 140 -22.85 10.37 10.61
C ALA A 140 -22.33 10.37 9.16
N ILE A 141 -21.28 11.14 8.86
CA ILE A 141 -20.64 11.18 7.55
C ILE A 141 -20.03 9.81 7.23
N ALA A 142 -19.31 9.20 8.17
CA ALA A 142 -18.72 7.88 7.99
C ALA A 142 -19.77 6.81 7.72
N ALA A 143 -20.87 6.82 8.48
CA ALA A 143 -21.99 5.90 8.29
C ALA A 143 -22.68 6.06 6.92
N GLU A 144 -22.90 7.28 6.46
CA GLU A 144 -23.48 7.53 5.13
C GLU A 144 -22.51 7.17 4.01
N ASN A 145 -21.22 7.43 4.17
CA ASN A 145 -20.19 6.97 3.24
C ASN A 145 -20.18 5.45 3.12
N TYR A 146 -20.22 4.74 4.24
CA TYR A 146 -20.26 3.28 4.25
C TYR A 146 -21.52 2.72 3.58
N ARG A 147 -22.67 3.33 3.83
CA ARG A 147 -23.97 2.86 3.31
C ARG A 147 -24.21 3.18 1.84
N ARG A 148 -23.70 4.31 1.35
CA ARG A 148 -24.04 4.84 0.01
C ARG A 148 -22.83 4.99 -0.90
N VAL A 149 -21.77 5.65 -0.43
CA VAL A 149 -20.61 5.96 -1.29
C VAL A 149 -19.81 4.71 -1.58
N THR A 150 -19.49 3.93 -0.56
CA THR A 150 -18.69 2.70 -0.73
C THR A 150 -19.34 1.72 -1.71
N PRO A 151 -20.62 1.32 -1.56
CA PRO A 151 -21.28 0.46 -2.56
C PRO A 151 -21.33 1.10 -3.95
N THR A 152 -21.60 2.41 -4.04
CA THR A 152 -21.64 3.09 -5.34
C THR A 152 -20.29 3.05 -6.05
N VAL A 153 -19.19 3.26 -5.32
CA VAL A 153 -17.86 3.21 -5.90
C VAL A 153 -17.47 1.79 -6.30
N TYR A 154 -17.61 0.83 -5.40
CA TYR A 154 -17.14 -0.54 -5.64
C TYR A 154 -18.11 -1.36 -6.49
N ASP A 155 -19.40 -1.42 -6.15
CA ASP A 155 -20.35 -2.30 -6.82
C ASP A 155 -20.86 -1.72 -8.14
N VAL A 156 -21.03 -0.40 -8.23
CA VAL A 156 -21.55 0.22 -9.46
C VAL A 156 -20.41 0.69 -10.36
N ALA A 157 -19.52 1.55 -9.85
CA ALA A 157 -18.46 2.11 -10.70
C ALA A 157 -17.41 1.05 -11.04
N MET A 158 -16.78 0.44 -10.03
CA MET A 158 -15.65 -0.45 -10.27
C MET A 158 -16.07 -1.77 -10.92
N LYS A 159 -17.09 -2.47 -10.37
CA LYS A 159 -17.49 -3.78 -10.86
C LYS A 159 -18.35 -3.73 -12.14
N LYS A 160 -19.32 -2.81 -12.21
CA LYS A 160 -20.25 -2.79 -13.35
C LYS A 160 -19.77 -1.94 -14.53
N LYS A 161 -19.07 -0.83 -14.25
CA LYS A 161 -18.67 0.11 -15.31
C LYS A 161 -17.26 -0.14 -15.82
N TYR A 162 -16.33 -0.50 -14.93
CA TYR A 162 -14.90 -0.61 -15.27
C TYR A 162 -14.36 -2.04 -15.26
N SER A 163 -15.00 -2.98 -14.54
CA SER A 163 -14.70 -4.40 -14.69
C SER A 163 -15.35 -4.93 -15.97
N ARG A 164 -14.54 -5.52 -16.84
CA ARG A 164 -14.99 -6.03 -18.14
C ARG A 164 -15.29 -7.54 -18.11
N ASP A 165 -15.01 -8.19 -16.99
CA ASP A 165 -15.19 -9.62 -16.77
C ASP A 165 -15.62 -9.92 -15.32
N PRO A 166 -16.31 -11.07 -15.07
CA PRO A 166 -16.75 -11.46 -13.72
C PRO A 166 -15.60 -11.77 -12.77
N GLU A 167 -14.48 -12.26 -13.27
CA GLU A 167 -13.29 -12.60 -12.48
C GLU A 167 -12.67 -11.33 -11.88
N SER A 168 -12.54 -10.27 -12.66
CA SER A 168 -12.09 -8.96 -12.17
C SER A 168 -13.02 -8.39 -11.11
N ALA A 169 -14.33 -8.60 -11.21
CA ALA A 169 -15.27 -8.18 -10.18
C ALA A 169 -15.03 -8.90 -8.85
N ALA A 170 -14.77 -10.21 -8.87
CA ALA A 170 -14.39 -10.97 -7.68
C ALA A 170 -13.05 -10.53 -7.10
N MET A 171 -12.08 -10.18 -7.95
CA MET A 171 -10.78 -9.66 -7.50
C MET A 171 -10.91 -8.28 -6.85
N ILE A 172 -11.81 -7.43 -7.33
CA ILE A 172 -12.12 -6.14 -6.70
C ILE A 172 -12.67 -6.33 -5.29
N ASP A 173 -13.58 -7.30 -5.07
CA ASP A 173 -14.07 -7.66 -3.73
C ASP A 173 -12.93 -8.10 -2.82
N LEU A 174 -12.05 -8.96 -3.33
CA LEU A 174 -10.90 -9.45 -2.59
C LEU A 174 -9.94 -8.32 -2.21
N ILE A 175 -9.66 -7.41 -3.12
CA ILE A 175 -8.84 -6.22 -2.89
C ILE A 175 -9.45 -5.36 -1.77
N GLN A 176 -10.75 -5.08 -1.84
CA GLN A 176 -11.47 -4.28 -0.84
C GLN A 176 -11.42 -4.93 0.55
N GLN A 177 -11.66 -6.24 0.63
CA GLN A 177 -11.68 -6.98 1.89
C GLN A 177 -10.30 -7.17 2.50
N SER A 178 -9.24 -7.05 1.71
CA SER A 178 -7.86 -7.25 2.14
C SER A 178 -7.11 -5.96 2.49
N VAL A 179 -7.80 -4.82 2.55
CA VAL A 179 -7.22 -3.53 2.94
C VAL A 179 -6.60 -3.60 4.33
N LEU A 180 -5.35 -3.16 4.43
CA LEU A 180 -4.58 -3.10 5.67
C LEU A 180 -4.06 -1.68 5.90
N ILE A 181 -4.18 -1.22 7.13
CA ILE A 181 -3.59 0.03 7.60
C ILE A 181 -2.69 -0.31 8.79
N ASN A 182 -1.40 -0.13 8.62
CA ASN A 182 -0.39 -0.41 9.63
C ASN A 182 0.08 0.89 10.28
N PHE A 183 0.62 0.80 11.49
CA PHE A 183 1.19 1.93 12.20
C PHE A 183 2.29 2.61 11.37
N GLU A 184 3.20 1.82 10.81
CA GLU A 184 4.30 2.32 9.98
C GLU A 184 3.84 3.01 8.70
N SER A 185 2.63 2.75 8.19
CA SER A 185 2.08 3.46 7.03
C SER A 185 1.56 4.85 7.39
N ILE A 186 0.98 5.01 8.59
CA ILE A 186 0.43 6.28 9.08
C ILE A 186 1.54 7.20 9.56
N TYR A 187 2.46 6.67 10.36
CA TYR A 187 3.52 7.43 11.02
C TYR A 187 4.86 7.38 10.27
N ASN A 188 4.86 6.97 9.01
CA ASN A 188 6.05 6.68 8.22
C ASN A 188 7.14 7.76 8.30
N GLU A 189 6.77 9.02 8.08
CA GLU A 189 7.73 10.14 8.14
C GLU A 189 8.27 10.36 9.56
N SER A 190 7.42 10.24 10.56
CA SER A 190 7.79 10.45 11.97
C SER A 190 8.75 9.38 12.48
N ILE A 191 8.78 8.19 11.87
CA ILE A 191 9.60 7.06 12.29
C ILE A 191 10.74 6.72 11.33
N GLY A 192 11.11 7.65 10.43
CA GLY A 192 12.28 7.51 9.55
C GLY A 192 12.01 6.77 8.24
N ASN A 193 10.79 6.74 7.78
CA ASN A 193 10.36 6.18 6.48
C ASN A 193 10.57 4.67 6.27
N PRO A 194 10.40 3.80 7.28
CA PRO A 194 10.60 2.37 7.10
C PRO A 194 9.60 1.73 6.13
N TRP A 195 8.45 2.36 5.92
CA TRP A 195 7.44 1.92 4.96
C TRP A 195 7.94 1.93 3.50
N PHE A 196 8.93 2.76 3.19
CA PHE A 196 9.48 2.92 1.84
C PHE A 196 10.71 2.03 1.56
N ILE A 197 11.00 1.05 2.40
CA ILE A 197 12.15 0.14 2.24
C ILE A 197 12.19 -0.49 0.86
N MET A 198 11.06 -1.01 0.37
CA MET A 198 11.03 -1.69 -0.93
C MET A 198 11.41 -0.76 -2.09
N ARG A 199 10.88 0.47 -2.11
CA ARG A 199 11.26 1.43 -3.15
C ARG A 199 12.72 1.87 -3.04
N PHE A 200 13.24 2.02 -1.83
CA PHE A 200 14.65 2.38 -1.64
C PHE A 200 15.59 1.26 -2.09
N MET A 201 15.30 0.03 -1.73
CA MET A 201 16.10 -1.11 -2.14
C MET A 201 16.04 -1.37 -3.64
N MET A 202 14.86 -1.32 -4.23
CA MET A 202 14.69 -1.49 -5.68
C MET A 202 15.29 -0.31 -6.45
N GLY A 203 15.16 0.92 -5.98
CA GLY A 203 15.82 2.09 -6.57
C GLY A 203 17.35 2.02 -6.51
N ALA A 204 17.90 1.47 -5.44
CA ALA A 204 19.33 1.20 -5.30
C ALA A 204 19.78 -0.07 -6.06
N LYS A 205 18.87 -0.81 -6.68
CA LYS A 205 19.11 -2.13 -7.32
C LYS A 205 19.85 -3.09 -6.39
N SER A 206 19.41 -3.14 -5.13
CA SER A 206 20.00 -3.98 -4.09
C SER A 206 19.01 -5.02 -3.59
N LYS A 207 19.48 -6.24 -3.37
CA LYS A 207 18.71 -7.33 -2.71
C LYS A 207 19.25 -7.70 -1.33
N ASP A 208 20.29 -7.00 -0.85
CA ASP A 208 20.89 -7.23 0.47
C ASP A 208 20.10 -6.50 1.57
N PHE A 209 18.94 -7.08 1.94
CA PHE A 209 18.11 -6.54 3.00
C PHE A 209 18.81 -6.50 4.35
N ALA A 210 19.58 -7.53 4.68
CA ALA A 210 20.25 -7.62 6.00
C ALA A 210 21.21 -6.46 6.22
N SER A 211 22.08 -6.16 5.24
CA SER A 211 22.99 -5.01 5.31
C SER A 211 22.27 -3.67 5.32
N TYR A 212 21.17 -3.55 4.56
CA TYR A 212 20.34 -2.35 4.56
C TYR A 212 19.73 -2.13 5.94
N TRP A 213 19.06 -3.16 6.49
CA TRP A 213 18.39 -3.04 7.76
C TRP A 213 19.33 -2.78 8.93
N ALA A 214 20.52 -3.41 8.93
CA ALA A 214 21.54 -3.17 9.94
C ALA A 214 21.99 -1.69 10.03
N LYS A 215 21.89 -0.94 8.93
CA LYS A 215 22.20 0.50 8.89
C LYS A 215 21.03 1.38 9.35
N GLU A 216 19.80 0.97 9.03
CA GLU A 216 18.63 1.81 9.23
C GLU A 216 17.88 1.52 10.55
N GLN A 217 17.93 0.28 11.07
CA GLN A 217 17.15 -0.11 12.25
C GLN A 217 17.33 0.82 13.46
N GLY A 218 18.55 1.24 13.77
CA GLY A 218 18.82 2.11 14.92
C GLY A 218 18.21 3.51 14.79
N LYS A 219 18.06 4.03 13.56
CA LYS A 219 17.37 5.29 13.33
C LYS A 219 15.86 5.12 13.48
N VAL A 220 15.30 4.04 12.91
CA VAL A 220 13.87 3.72 12.99
C VAL A 220 13.48 3.48 14.46
N GLU A 221 14.25 2.70 15.21
CA GLU A 221 13.99 2.42 16.61
C GLU A 221 13.96 3.70 17.46
N LYS A 222 14.95 4.59 17.29
CA LYS A 222 15.05 5.85 17.99
C LYS A 222 13.88 6.79 17.67
N ALA A 223 13.49 6.85 16.40
CA ALA A 223 12.37 7.67 15.94
C ALA A 223 11.04 7.10 16.44
N LEU A 224 10.88 5.77 16.44
CA LEU A 224 9.72 5.08 16.98
C LEU A 224 9.55 5.35 18.48
N GLN A 225 10.62 5.24 19.28
CA GLN A 225 10.59 5.55 20.71
C GLN A 225 10.10 6.97 20.96
N LYS A 226 10.63 7.94 20.22
CA LYS A 226 10.19 9.33 20.31
C LYS A 226 8.71 9.51 19.93
N ALA A 227 8.23 8.84 18.90
CA ALA A 227 6.83 8.90 18.49
C ALA A 227 5.90 8.30 19.56
N VAL A 228 6.30 7.17 20.17
CA VAL A 228 5.56 6.53 21.26
C VAL A 228 5.51 7.43 22.51
N GLU A 229 6.61 8.10 22.86
CA GLU A 229 6.64 9.08 23.96
C GLU A 229 5.65 10.20 23.71
N GLN A 230 5.65 10.79 22.52
CA GLN A 230 4.71 11.86 22.15
C GLN A 230 3.24 11.40 22.20
N ILE A 231 2.93 10.17 21.76
CA ILE A 231 1.57 9.63 21.87
C ILE A 231 1.15 9.49 23.35
N ARG A 232 2.03 9.00 24.21
CA ARG A 232 1.74 8.88 25.66
C ARG A 232 1.51 10.22 26.34
N GLU A 233 2.24 11.25 25.92
CA GLU A 233 2.04 12.61 26.45
C GLU A 233 0.71 13.23 26.04
N MET A 234 0.10 12.80 24.93
CA MET A 234 -1.21 13.27 24.50
C MET A 234 -2.37 12.64 25.29
N ASP A 235 -2.16 11.50 25.92
CA ASP A 235 -3.16 10.77 26.71
C ASP A 235 -3.20 11.24 28.17
N THR A 236 -2.33 12.17 28.58
CA THR A 236 -2.26 12.76 29.94
C THR A 236 -2.81 14.17 29.97
#